data_bc6defb8fd0fd6d931606a53f342502f
#
_entry.id   bc6defb8fd0fd6d931606a53f342502f
#
_cell.length_a   1.000
_cell.length_b   1.000
_cell.length_c   1.000
_cell.angle_alpha   90.00
_cell.angle_beta   90.00
_cell.angle_gamma   90.00
#
_symmetry.space_group_name_H-M   'P 1'
#
loop_
_entity.id
_entity.type
_entity.pdbx_description
1 polymer ?
#
loop_
_entity_poly.entity_id
_entity_poly.type
_entity_poly.pdbx_seq_one_letter_code
_entity_poly.pdbx_strand_id
1 'polypeptide(L)'
;MAKILVVEDNALNIKLFCDLLTAHGHETEPVTDSRDALEAARAFHPDLVITDIQLPYITGIELMELLRADEELKDVPIMAVTAYAAAGDEERIRAAGAQAYVSKPISVMRFAETVDQLLEAGRLVEGSSQASQ
;
A
#
# COMPACT_ATOMS: atom_id res chain seq x y z
N MET A 1 11.44 11.89 -0.02
CA MET A 1 11.63 10.51 0.48
C MET A 1 10.44 10.11 1.31
N ALA A 2 9.79 9.02 0.95
CA ALA A 2 8.59 8.56 1.63
C ALA A 2 8.85 7.24 2.36
N LYS A 3 8.03 6.96 3.37
CA LYS A 3 8.06 5.69 4.09
C LYS A 3 6.97 4.80 3.54
N ILE A 4 7.33 3.62 3.06
CA ILE A 4 6.40 2.71 2.41
C ILE A 4 6.43 1.35 3.09
N LEU A 5 5.29 0.93 3.61
CA LEU A 5 5.12 -0.40 4.19
C LEU A 5 4.72 -1.37 3.08
N VAL A 6 5.43 -2.47 2.96
CA VAL A 6 5.17 -3.48 1.92
C VAL A 6 4.77 -4.80 2.58
N VAL A 7 3.52 -5.20 2.39
CA VAL A 7 2.99 -6.44 2.97
C VAL A 7 2.85 -7.47 1.85
N GLU A 8 3.68 -8.50 1.89
CA GLU A 8 3.76 -9.51 0.85
C GLU A 8 4.41 -10.76 1.42
N ASP A 9 3.80 -11.91 1.25
CA ASP A 9 4.34 -13.16 1.81
C ASP A 9 5.38 -13.84 0.92
N ASN A 10 5.49 -13.44 -0.33
CA ASN A 10 6.46 -14.01 -1.28
C ASN A 10 7.77 -13.23 -1.22
N ALA A 11 8.86 -13.92 -0.85
CA ALA A 11 10.15 -13.28 -0.65
C ALA A 11 10.70 -12.61 -1.92
N LEU A 12 10.45 -13.20 -3.09
CA LEU A 12 10.91 -12.61 -4.36
C LEU A 12 10.16 -11.32 -4.68
N ASN A 13 8.86 -11.31 -4.42
CA ASN A 13 8.06 -10.11 -4.64
C ASN A 13 8.44 -8.99 -3.66
N ILE A 14 8.67 -9.33 -2.41
CA ILE A 14 9.14 -8.36 -1.41
C ILE A 14 10.45 -7.72 -1.88
N LYS A 15 11.40 -8.54 -2.31
CA LYS A 15 12.68 -8.04 -2.78
C LYS A 15 12.49 -7.11 -3.97
N LEU A 16 11.68 -7.52 -4.95
CA LEU A 16 11.42 -6.72 -6.13
C LEU A 16 10.81 -5.37 -5.77
N PHE A 17 9.78 -5.37 -4.97
CA PHE A 17 9.08 -4.13 -4.60
C PHE A 17 10.00 -3.21 -3.79
N CYS A 18 10.69 -3.75 -2.81
CA CYS A 18 11.58 -2.94 -1.97
C CYS A 18 12.76 -2.39 -2.76
N ASP A 19 13.34 -3.19 -3.67
CA ASP A 19 14.44 -2.71 -4.51
C ASP A 19 14.01 -1.57 -5.41
N LEU A 20 12.82 -1.70 -6.03
CA LEU A 20 12.28 -0.63 -6.88
C LEU A 20 12.02 0.65 -6.09
N LEU A 21 11.42 0.53 -4.92
CA LEU A 21 11.09 1.68 -4.10
C LEU A 21 12.36 2.35 -3.55
N THR A 22 13.31 1.56 -3.12
CA THR A 22 14.59 2.09 -2.63
C THR A 22 15.34 2.82 -3.75
N ALA A 23 15.29 2.28 -4.97
CA ALA A 23 15.92 2.92 -6.11
C ALA A 23 15.30 4.29 -6.42
N HIS A 24 14.03 4.49 -6.06
CA HIS A 24 13.34 5.77 -6.20
C HIS A 24 13.48 6.67 -4.97
N GLY A 25 14.31 6.29 -4.02
CA GLY A 25 14.62 7.13 -2.87
C GLY A 25 13.69 6.98 -1.68
N HIS A 26 12.88 5.92 -1.65
CA HIS A 26 11.95 5.70 -0.53
C HIS A 26 12.53 4.76 0.50
N GLU A 27 12.08 4.91 1.74
CA GLU A 27 12.39 4.00 2.83
C GLU A 27 11.31 2.93 2.87
N THR A 28 11.69 1.66 2.97
CA THR A 28 10.73 0.55 2.96
C THR A 28 10.77 -0.25 4.24
N GLU A 29 9.61 -0.75 4.64
CA GLU A 29 9.49 -1.70 5.73
C GLU A 29 8.75 -2.93 5.20
N PRO A 30 9.46 -4.03 4.97
CA PRO A 30 8.81 -5.25 4.48
C PRO A 30 8.16 -6.03 5.61
N VAL A 31 6.96 -6.53 5.38
CA VAL A 31 6.23 -7.39 6.32
C VAL A 31 5.82 -8.64 5.57
N THR A 32 6.36 -9.78 5.99
CA THR A 32 6.07 -11.06 5.33
C THR A 32 4.88 -11.79 5.93
N ASP A 33 4.54 -11.48 7.17
CA ASP A 33 3.40 -12.08 7.86
C ASP A 33 2.35 -11.01 8.11
N SER A 34 1.19 -11.18 7.49
CA SER A 34 0.12 -10.17 7.56
C SER A 34 -0.39 -9.93 8.98
N ARG A 35 -0.20 -10.90 9.89
CA ARG A 35 -0.58 -10.73 11.29
C ARG A 35 0.22 -9.64 11.99
N ASP A 36 1.42 -9.35 11.49
CA ASP A 36 2.30 -8.32 12.05
C ASP A 36 2.09 -6.94 11.42
N ALA A 37 1.28 -6.87 10.36
CA ALA A 37 1.23 -5.67 9.53
C ALA A 37 0.65 -4.44 10.24
N LEU A 38 -0.40 -4.62 11.02
CA LEU A 38 -1.02 -3.48 11.72
C LEU A 38 -0.06 -2.86 12.73
N GLU A 39 0.60 -3.70 13.52
CA GLU A 39 1.59 -3.24 14.50
C GLU A 39 2.77 -2.57 13.82
N ALA A 40 3.26 -3.19 12.74
CA ALA A 40 4.35 -2.61 11.96
C ALA A 40 3.98 -1.25 11.39
N ALA A 41 2.76 -1.10 10.90
CA ALA A 41 2.28 0.18 10.37
C ALA A 41 2.21 1.24 11.47
N ARG A 42 1.74 0.88 12.65
CA ARG A 42 1.70 1.82 13.77
C ARG A 42 3.08 2.30 14.17
N ALA A 43 4.06 1.39 14.18
CA ALA A 43 5.43 1.71 14.57
C ALA A 43 6.16 2.52 13.50
N PHE A 44 5.91 2.18 12.24
CA PHE A 44 6.65 2.77 11.11
C PHE A 44 6.07 4.12 10.66
N HIS A 45 4.77 4.34 10.85
CA HIS A 45 4.06 5.54 10.36
C HIS A 45 4.26 5.75 8.87
N PRO A 46 3.80 4.81 8.03
CA PRO A 46 4.06 4.88 6.60
C PRO A 46 3.27 6.00 5.91
N ASP A 47 3.85 6.50 4.84
CA ASP A 47 3.17 7.43 3.93
C ASP A 47 2.33 6.71 2.90
N LEU A 48 2.60 5.42 2.70
CA LEU A 48 1.88 4.57 1.75
C LEU A 48 2.00 3.12 2.22
N VAL A 49 0.93 2.37 2.09
CA VAL A 49 0.92 0.92 2.32
C VAL A 49 0.69 0.21 0.99
N ILE A 50 1.58 -0.72 0.66
CA ILE A 50 1.41 -1.59 -0.50
C ILE A 50 1.15 -2.99 0.04
N THR A 51 0.02 -3.59 -0.33
CA THR A 51 -0.32 -4.91 0.17
C THR A 51 -0.82 -5.82 -0.93
N ASP A 52 -0.40 -7.09 -0.88
CA ASP A 52 -1.03 -8.13 -1.66
C ASP A 52 -2.42 -8.40 -1.09
N ILE A 53 -3.32 -8.85 -1.93
CA ILE A 53 -4.66 -9.23 -1.50
C ILE A 53 -4.68 -10.64 -0.97
N GLN A 54 -3.92 -11.53 -1.59
CA GLN A 54 -3.89 -12.93 -1.20
C GLN A 54 -2.76 -13.21 -0.24
N LEU A 55 -3.07 -13.06 1.03
CA LEU A 55 -2.13 -13.31 2.12
C LEU A 55 -2.70 -14.40 3.00
N PRO A 56 -1.85 -15.29 3.56
CA PRO A 56 -2.31 -16.24 4.56
C PRO A 56 -2.66 -15.51 5.85
N TYR A 57 -3.49 -16.12 6.66
CA TYR A 57 -3.95 -15.61 7.96
C TYR A 57 -4.88 -14.40 7.81
N ILE A 58 -4.33 -13.20 7.74
CA ILE A 58 -5.12 -11.98 7.50
C ILE A 58 -5.00 -11.63 6.03
N THR A 59 -6.12 -11.61 5.30
CA THR A 59 -6.09 -11.26 3.88
C THR A 59 -5.83 -9.78 3.70
N GLY A 60 -5.45 -9.39 2.47
CA GLY A 60 -5.25 -7.98 2.17
C GLY A 60 -6.50 -7.14 2.39
N ILE A 61 -7.68 -7.70 2.06
CA ILE A 61 -8.96 -7.01 2.29
C ILE A 61 -9.16 -6.78 3.79
N GLU A 62 -8.97 -7.81 4.61
CA GLU A 62 -9.08 -7.69 6.06
C GLU A 62 -8.08 -6.69 6.63
N LEU A 63 -6.85 -6.72 6.12
CA LEU A 63 -5.82 -5.77 6.55
C LEU A 63 -6.22 -4.34 6.24
N MET A 64 -6.74 -4.09 5.04
CA MET A 64 -7.19 -2.76 4.67
C MET A 64 -8.30 -2.26 5.58
N GLU A 65 -9.23 -3.13 5.94
CA GLU A 65 -10.30 -2.77 6.87
C GLU A 65 -9.75 -2.44 8.25
N LEU A 66 -8.76 -3.19 8.72
CA LEU A 66 -8.10 -2.90 9.99
C LEU A 66 -7.37 -1.54 9.96
N LEU A 67 -6.71 -1.24 8.85
CA LEU A 67 -6.01 0.04 8.71
C LEU A 67 -7.00 1.21 8.71
N ARG A 68 -8.11 1.06 8.02
CA ARG A 68 -9.14 2.11 7.96
C ARG A 68 -9.85 2.31 9.29
N ALA A 69 -9.90 1.29 10.14
CA ALA A 69 -10.50 1.38 11.47
C ALA A 69 -9.54 1.98 12.51
N ASP A 70 -8.26 2.11 12.18
CA ASP A 70 -7.25 2.62 13.11
C ASP A 70 -7.16 4.15 13.00
N GLU A 71 -7.27 4.85 14.12
CA GLU A 71 -7.30 6.31 14.14
C GLU A 71 -6.03 6.96 13.55
N GLU A 72 -4.89 6.30 13.71
CA GLU A 72 -3.62 6.84 13.21
C GLU A 72 -3.38 6.51 11.74
N LEU A 73 -4.02 5.45 11.23
CA LEU A 73 -3.72 4.91 9.90
C LEU A 73 -4.86 5.06 8.90
N LYS A 74 -6.01 5.53 9.35
CA LYS A 74 -7.23 5.53 8.52
C LYS A 74 -7.11 6.33 7.22
N ASP A 75 -6.21 7.31 7.18
CA ASP A 75 -6.03 8.18 6.02
C ASP A 75 -4.82 7.83 5.17
N VAL A 76 -4.04 6.83 5.57
CA VAL A 76 -2.86 6.41 4.82
C VAL A 76 -3.30 5.80 3.48
N PRO A 77 -2.73 6.26 2.35
CA PRO A 77 -3.07 5.66 1.07
C PRO A 77 -2.62 4.19 1.00
N ILE A 78 -3.44 3.38 0.36
CA ILE A 78 -3.19 1.96 0.20
C ILE A 78 -3.22 1.60 -1.27
N MET A 79 -2.18 0.91 -1.72
CA MET A 79 -2.10 0.35 -3.06
C MET A 79 -2.20 -1.17 -2.95
N ALA A 80 -3.21 -1.74 -3.57
CA ALA A 80 -3.39 -3.19 -3.59
C ALA A 80 -2.66 -3.78 -4.80
N VAL A 81 -1.99 -4.90 -4.60
CA VAL A 81 -1.34 -5.65 -5.67
C VAL A 81 -1.90 -7.06 -5.65
N THR A 82 -2.35 -7.57 -6.78
CA THR A 82 -3.01 -8.88 -6.81
C THR A 82 -2.77 -9.61 -8.12
N ALA A 83 -2.71 -10.94 -8.05
CA ALA A 83 -2.67 -11.80 -9.23
C ALA A 83 -4.06 -12.02 -9.83
N TYR A 84 -5.12 -11.66 -9.10
CA TYR A 84 -6.49 -11.85 -9.54
C TYR A 84 -7.07 -10.54 -10.04
N ALA A 85 -7.57 -10.57 -11.26
CA ALA A 85 -8.15 -9.41 -11.91
C ALA A 85 -9.52 -9.78 -12.49
N ALA A 86 -10.32 -10.53 -11.72
CA ALA A 86 -11.65 -10.89 -12.14
C ALA A 86 -12.59 -9.71 -12.06
N ALA A 87 -13.66 -9.74 -12.85
CA ALA A 87 -14.66 -8.69 -12.83
C ALA A 87 -15.24 -8.54 -11.42
N GLY A 88 -15.31 -7.33 -10.92
CA GLY A 88 -15.81 -7.03 -9.59
C GLY A 88 -14.77 -7.04 -8.48
N ASP A 89 -13.59 -7.61 -8.70
CA ASP A 89 -12.55 -7.64 -7.67
C ASP A 89 -12.02 -6.24 -7.38
N GLU A 90 -11.85 -5.41 -8.40
CA GLU A 90 -11.38 -4.04 -8.21
C GLU A 90 -12.35 -3.25 -7.32
N GLU A 91 -13.65 -3.41 -7.54
CA GLU A 91 -14.65 -2.73 -6.71
C GLU A 91 -14.56 -3.15 -5.25
N ARG A 92 -14.41 -4.46 -5.00
CA ARG A 92 -14.26 -4.98 -3.64
C ARG A 92 -13.01 -4.44 -2.96
N ILE A 93 -11.92 -4.40 -3.70
CA ILE A 93 -10.64 -3.94 -3.21
C ILE A 93 -10.72 -2.45 -2.86
N ARG A 94 -11.32 -1.64 -3.74
CA ARG A 94 -11.48 -0.22 -3.49
C ARG A 94 -12.45 0.05 -2.36
N ALA A 95 -13.52 -0.73 -2.26
CA ALA A 95 -14.49 -0.61 -1.17
C ALA A 95 -13.86 -0.92 0.20
N ALA A 96 -12.86 -1.80 0.23
CA ALA A 96 -12.16 -2.12 1.46
C ALA A 96 -11.18 -1.02 1.89
N GLY A 97 -10.85 -0.09 0.98
CA GLY A 97 -10.05 1.07 1.33
C GLY A 97 -8.85 1.36 0.44
N ALA A 98 -8.64 0.62 -0.65
CA ALA A 98 -7.52 0.87 -1.55
C ALA A 98 -7.80 2.07 -2.44
N GLN A 99 -6.83 2.96 -2.59
CA GLN A 99 -6.88 4.07 -3.52
C GLN A 99 -6.38 3.69 -4.90
N ALA A 100 -5.58 2.63 -5.00
CA ALA A 100 -5.05 2.16 -6.27
C ALA A 100 -4.97 0.65 -6.27
N TYR A 101 -4.90 0.10 -7.46
CA TYR A 101 -4.92 -1.33 -7.70
C TYR A 101 -3.98 -1.63 -8.87
N VAL A 102 -3.10 -2.60 -8.68
CA VAL A 102 -2.16 -3.03 -9.71
C VAL A 102 -2.21 -4.55 -9.78
N SER A 103 -2.34 -5.10 -10.99
CA SER A 103 -2.38 -6.54 -11.17
C SER A 103 -0.99 -7.09 -11.44
N LYS A 104 -0.76 -8.33 -10.96
CA LYS A 104 0.48 -9.06 -11.24
C LYS A 104 0.35 -9.81 -12.57
N PRO A 105 1.44 -10.01 -13.31
CA PRO A 105 2.79 -9.54 -13.02
C PRO A 105 2.87 -8.03 -13.17
N ILE A 106 3.60 -7.37 -12.29
CA ILE A 106 3.65 -5.91 -12.30
C ILE A 106 4.49 -5.42 -13.46
N SER A 107 4.04 -4.28 -14.03
CA SER A 107 4.89 -3.47 -14.90
C SER A 107 5.68 -2.53 -13.99
N VAL A 108 7.00 -2.53 -14.11
CA VAL A 108 7.87 -1.70 -13.28
C VAL A 108 7.49 -0.23 -13.41
N MET A 109 7.25 0.25 -14.63
CA MET A 109 6.88 1.64 -14.87
C MET A 109 5.54 1.98 -14.24
N ARG A 110 4.54 1.13 -14.43
CA ARG A 110 3.20 1.37 -13.89
C ARG A 110 3.21 1.34 -12.37
N PHE A 111 3.97 0.43 -11.79
CA PHE A 111 4.12 0.34 -10.34
C PHE A 111 4.70 1.65 -9.79
N ALA A 112 5.81 2.10 -10.35
CA ALA A 112 6.47 3.34 -9.92
C ALA A 112 5.56 4.56 -10.10
N GLU A 113 4.89 4.66 -11.23
CA GLU A 113 3.97 5.78 -11.50
C GLU A 113 2.82 5.81 -10.50
N THR A 114 2.26 4.64 -10.18
CA THR A 114 1.15 4.54 -9.23
C THR A 114 1.59 4.97 -7.84
N VAL A 115 2.78 4.55 -7.42
CA VAL A 115 3.36 4.96 -6.13
C VAL A 115 3.49 6.48 -6.10
N ASP A 116 4.08 7.07 -7.13
CA ASP A 116 4.28 8.51 -7.20
C ASP A 116 2.95 9.26 -7.16
N GLN A 117 1.94 8.77 -7.88
CA GLN A 117 0.62 9.40 -7.90
C GLN A 117 -0.03 9.38 -6.51
N LEU A 118 0.07 8.27 -5.79
CA LEU A 118 -0.53 8.18 -4.46
C LEU A 118 0.18 9.07 -3.45
N LEU A 119 1.50 9.15 -3.53
CA LEU A 119 2.28 10.02 -2.64
C LEU A 119 2.00 11.49 -2.96
N GLU A 120 1.89 11.84 -4.23
CA GLU A 120 1.59 13.19 -4.67
C GLU A 120 0.19 13.61 -4.25
N ALA A 121 -0.79 12.73 -4.38
CA ALA A 121 -2.16 12.99 -3.95
C ALA A 121 -2.23 13.25 -2.46
N GLY A 122 -1.48 12.49 -1.66
CA GLY A 122 -1.41 12.70 -0.22
C GLY A 122 -0.84 14.08 0.12
N ARG A 123 0.21 14.48 -0.57
CA ARG A 123 0.82 15.80 -0.38
C ARG A 123 -0.13 16.93 -0.80
N LEU A 124 -0.85 16.73 -1.89
CA LEU A 124 -1.81 17.73 -2.37
C LEU A 124 -2.97 17.92 -1.39
N VAL A 125 -3.45 16.84 -0.79
CA VAL A 125 -4.49 16.92 0.23
C VAL A 125 -4.00 17.73 1.43
N GLU A 126 -2.79 17.43 1.91
CA GLU A 126 -2.19 18.19 3.00
C GLU A 126 -1.98 19.65 2.62
N GLY A 127 -1.46 19.89 1.41
CA GLY A 127 -1.26 21.24 0.90
C GLY A 127 -2.56 22.01 0.77
N SER A 128 -3.61 21.36 0.30
CA SER A 128 -4.94 21.98 0.19
C SER A 128 -5.48 22.37 1.56
N SER A 129 -5.32 21.52 2.55
CA SER A 129 -5.73 21.83 3.92
C SER A 129 -5.01 23.05 4.46
N GLN A 130 -3.72 23.14 4.20
CA GLN A 130 -2.91 24.30 4.62
C GLN A 130 -3.29 25.54 3.84
N ALA A 131 -3.51 25.39 2.55
CA ALA A 131 -3.83 26.52 1.68
C ALA A 131 -5.19 27.14 2.00
N SER A 132 -6.11 26.38 2.52
CA SER A 132 -7.45 26.86 2.85
C SER A 132 -7.48 27.70 4.12
N GLN A 133 -6.37 27.80 4.79
CA GLN A 133 -6.24 28.63 5.97
C GLN A 133 -5.74 30.01 5.57
#